data_dd6cc07ca8d83c0159dd673874d26d55
#
_entry.id   dd6cc07ca8d83c0159dd673874d26d55
#
_cell.length_a   1.000
_cell.length_b   1.000
_cell.length_c   1.000
_cell.angle_alpha   90.00
_cell.angle_beta   90.00
_cell.angle_gamma   90.00
#
_symmetry.space_group_name_H-M   'P 1'
#
loop_
_entity.id
_entity.type
_entity.pdbx_description
1 polymer ?
#
loop_
_entity_poly.entity_id
_entity_poly.type
_entity_poly.pdbx_seq_one_letter_code
_entity_poly.pdbx_strand_id
1 'polypeptide(L)'
;MEKNLILAIVLSVVVLVVYNIFFMPKPPLEESTSTSQVPSQEEKIEEKVEGEPFVARGESITLENANITLQVNTEGGVIDSWYIKNKKKDLLKKEKPIRFYLKSEDGEVFNFSGTRFEVKEKKEREIVLFWEDEKENIKIKEVLRLPEQGYHVFYELSAESPGRTKYEILHPVKIGEKLDGEERLAFWGSYLYKEKKEGVRAEYDGKIRWMGVRKKKDFIAIMIPLTSIERGFFKKEDFGFSTSSDKASFIIYSGPQSYPYVRLVNNIVKERLGEDYHLTDALEIGAWGYLSVGLSKILIFFYSFTRNYGLAIILLTLLIYGALSPLSIKQFESMQKMQLIQPELKKIQQKYKNDPRKMQAEMMKIYGKYKINPMAGCLPMFIQLPIIFVLYRALLDFPFAENPSFLWIKNLGKPDIPLLLALAGCMFLQQRVSQRAQRGKDQEGITKIMQFFPLFLIVILWSLPSGVMLYWFTSTLISIVQQLIITRKTVTI
;
A
#
# COMPACT_ATOMS: atom_id res chain seq x y z
N MET A 1 -39.52 -13.15 17.85
CA MET A 1 -39.02 -13.27 16.48
C MET A 1 -38.32 -11.99 15.99
N GLU A 2 -38.84 -10.82 16.32
CA GLU A 2 -38.30 -9.52 15.83
C GLU A 2 -36.90 -9.15 16.31
N LYS A 3 -36.48 -9.56 17.51
CA LYS A 3 -35.14 -9.23 18.05
C LYS A 3 -34.00 -9.90 17.26
N ASN A 4 -34.23 -11.12 16.81
CA ASN A 4 -33.22 -11.86 16.00
C ASN A 4 -33.19 -11.32 14.57
N LEU A 5 -34.33 -10.78 14.08
CA LEU A 5 -34.41 -10.14 12.77
C LEU A 5 -33.62 -8.80 12.77
N ILE A 6 -33.81 -7.96 13.79
CA ILE A 6 -33.09 -6.69 13.93
C ILE A 6 -31.58 -6.93 14.10
N LEU A 7 -31.21 -7.93 14.92
CA LEU A 7 -29.80 -8.30 15.09
C LEU A 7 -29.20 -8.84 13.78
N ALA A 8 -29.92 -9.69 13.06
CA ALA A 8 -29.51 -10.21 11.77
C ALA A 8 -29.38 -9.09 10.73
N ILE A 9 -30.32 -8.12 10.71
CA ILE A 9 -30.26 -6.96 9.82
C ILE A 9 -29.05 -6.08 10.18
N VAL A 10 -28.83 -5.77 11.45
CA VAL A 10 -27.68 -4.95 11.88
C VAL A 10 -26.37 -5.66 11.56
N LEU A 11 -26.28 -6.96 11.83
CA LEU A 11 -25.10 -7.76 11.50
C LEU A 11 -24.88 -7.86 9.99
N SER A 12 -25.95 -8.05 9.22
CA SER A 12 -25.90 -8.06 7.76
C SER A 12 -25.50 -6.71 7.19
N VAL A 13 -26.01 -5.60 7.75
CA VAL A 13 -25.63 -4.24 7.34
C VAL A 13 -24.15 -3.97 7.69
N VAL A 14 -23.68 -4.38 8.85
CA VAL A 14 -22.27 -4.25 9.23
C VAL A 14 -21.39 -5.11 8.31
N VAL A 15 -21.79 -6.36 8.03
CA VAL A 15 -21.08 -7.24 7.09
C VAL A 15 -21.12 -6.67 5.68
N LEU A 16 -22.26 -6.17 5.21
CA LEU A 16 -22.40 -5.51 3.90
C LEU A 16 -21.59 -4.22 3.80
N VAL A 17 -21.57 -3.40 4.85
CA VAL A 17 -20.75 -2.18 4.89
C VAL A 17 -19.27 -2.52 4.89
N VAL A 18 -18.84 -3.51 5.68
CA VAL A 18 -17.48 -4.01 5.69
C VAL A 18 -17.13 -4.63 4.34
N TYR A 19 -18.03 -5.45 3.77
CA TYR A 19 -17.84 -6.05 2.45
C TYR A 19 -17.76 -4.99 1.35
N ASN A 20 -18.65 -3.99 1.34
CA ASN A 20 -18.62 -2.86 0.39
C ASN A 20 -17.34 -2.01 0.52
N ILE A 21 -16.88 -1.77 1.74
CA ILE A 21 -15.66 -0.99 1.99
C ILE A 21 -14.41 -1.76 1.54
N PHE A 22 -14.39 -3.08 1.73
CA PHE A 22 -13.19 -3.90 1.54
C PHE A 22 -13.15 -4.68 0.22
N PHE A 23 -14.31 -5.02 -0.38
CA PHE A 23 -14.36 -6.01 -1.46
C PHE A 23 -15.13 -5.57 -2.72
N MET A 24 -16.00 -4.55 -2.68
CA MET A 24 -16.70 -4.13 -3.90
C MET A 24 -15.88 -3.14 -4.72
N PRO A 25 -15.67 -3.42 -6.01
CA PRO A 25 -15.25 -2.39 -6.96
C PRO A 25 -16.38 -1.36 -7.10
N LYS A 26 -16.06 -0.07 -6.93
CA LYS A 26 -17.06 1.00 -7.14
C LYS A 26 -17.54 0.99 -8.59
N PRO A 27 -18.86 1.18 -8.84
CA PRO A 27 -19.36 1.32 -10.19
C PRO A 27 -18.71 2.51 -10.90
N PRO A 28 -18.51 2.44 -12.21
CA PRO A 28 -17.98 3.56 -13.00
C PRO A 28 -18.90 4.77 -12.86
N LEU A 29 -18.34 5.90 -12.50
CA LEU A 29 -19.04 7.18 -12.63
C LEU A 29 -19.13 7.49 -14.13
N GLU A 30 -20.33 7.70 -14.64
CA GLU A 30 -20.58 8.19 -15.98
C GLU A 30 -19.84 9.52 -16.19
N GLU A 31 -18.86 9.51 -17.09
CA GLU A 31 -18.15 10.72 -17.52
C GLU A 31 -18.94 11.38 -18.65
N SER A 32 -19.39 12.59 -18.39
CA SER A 32 -19.87 13.49 -19.44
C SER A 32 -18.71 13.86 -20.38
N THR A 33 -18.81 13.38 -21.60
CA THR A 33 -17.90 13.66 -22.71
C THR A 33 -18.00 15.15 -23.09
N SER A 34 -16.96 15.93 -22.86
CA SER A 34 -16.72 17.17 -23.57
C SER A 34 -15.44 17.05 -24.38
N THR A 35 -15.66 16.84 -25.66
CA THR A 35 -14.62 16.78 -26.70
C THR A 35 -14.13 18.21 -26.99
N SER A 36 -12.91 18.50 -26.63
CA SER A 36 -12.16 19.60 -27.22
C SER A 36 -10.91 19.03 -27.91
N GLN A 37 -10.98 18.97 -29.23
CA GLN A 37 -9.90 18.60 -30.11
C GLN A 37 -8.83 19.70 -30.07
N VAL A 38 -7.64 19.36 -29.62
CA VAL A 38 -6.42 20.12 -29.89
C VAL A 38 -5.66 19.32 -30.96
N PRO A 39 -5.25 19.93 -32.07
CA PRO A 39 -4.54 19.20 -33.14
C PRO A 39 -3.15 18.83 -32.67
N SER A 40 -2.92 17.55 -32.44
CA SER A 40 -1.59 16.99 -32.33
C SER A 40 -1.00 16.85 -33.74
N GLN A 41 0.05 17.60 -34.04
CA GLN A 41 0.93 17.26 -35.14
C GLN A 41 1.64 15.95 -34.78
N GLU A 42 1.11 14.84 -35.28
CA GLU A 42 1.83 13.59 -35.38
C GLU A 42 2.87 13.74 -36.50
N GLU A 43 4.08 14.13 -36.16
CA GLU A 43 5.22 13.87 -37.00
C GLU A 43 5.45 12.35 -37.02
N LYS A 44 5.22 11.77 -38.19
CA LYS A 44 5.50 10.38 -38.51
C LYS A 44 7.00 10.13 -38.42
N ILE A 45 7.45 9.67 -37.28
CA ILE A 45 8.69 8.90 -37.22
C ILE A 45 8.28 7.42 -37.27
N GLU A 46 8.12 6.93 -38.48
CA GLU A 46 8.06 5.49 -38.76
C GLU A 46 9.45 4.89 -38.60
N GLU A 47 9.93 4.73 -37.40
CA GLU A 47 11.04 3.82 -37.12
C GLU A 47 10.50 2.42 -36.90
N LYS A 48 10.85 1.50 -37.78
CA LYS A 48 10.68 0.04 -37.65
C LYS A 48 11.39 -0.50 -36.41
N VAL A 49 10.82 -0.29 -35.24
CA VAL A 49 11.14 -1.03 -34.00
C VAL A 49 9.96 -1.95 -33.64
N GLU A 50 9.19 -2.38 -34.63
CA GLU A 50 8.29 -3.54 -34.49
C GLU A 50 9.10 -4.80 -34.71
N GLY A 51 9.91 -5.17 -33.70
CA GLY A 51 10.44 -6.52 -33.65
C GLY A 51 9.31 -7.50 -33.34
N GLU A 52 9.40 -8.67 -33.99
CA GLU A 52 8.58 -9.85 -33.77
C GLU A 52 8.33 -10.11 -32.27
N PRO A 53 7.22 -10.75 -31.89
CA PRO A 53 6.98 -11.08 -30.48
C PRO A 53 8.18 -11.86 -29.94
N PHE A 54 8.83 -11.30 -28.91
CA PHE A 54 10.00 -11.90 -28.29
C PHE A 54 9.57 -13.15 -27.52
N VAL A 55 10.01 -14.30 -27.98
CA VAL A 55 9.81 -15.58 -27.27
C VAL A 55 11.18 -16.01 -26.74
N ALA A 56 11.47 -15.69 -25.48
CA ALA A 56 12.70 -16.12 -24.83
C ALA A 56 12.75 -17.65 -24.73
N ARG A 57 13.78 -18.25 -25.32
CA ARG A 57 14.06 -19.70 -25.27
C ARG A 57 15.28 -20.04 -24.41
N GLY A 58 15.92 -19.02 -23.85
CA GLY A 58 17.11 -19.15 -23.01
C GLY A 58 16.81 -19.65 -21.60
N GLU A 59 17.87 -19.83 -20.81
CA GLU A 59 17.79 -20.18 -19.40
C GLU A 59 17.23 -18.98 -18.59
N SER A 60 16.18 -19.20 -17.81
CA SER A 60 15.64 -18.19 -16.88
C SER A 60 16.31 -18.30 -15.52
N ILE A 61 16.89 -17.21 -15.07
CA ILE A 61 17.55 -17.11 -13.77
C ILE A 61 16.65 -16.31 -12.82
N THR A 62 16.40 -16.88 -11.66
CA THR A 62 15.54 -16.25 -10.65
C THR A 62 16.39 -15.45 -9.66
N LEU A 63 16.02 -14.19 -9.48
CA LEU A 63 16.46 -13.31 -8.39
C LEU A 63 15.26 -13.00 -7.50
N GLU A 64 15.42 -13.04 -6.19
CA GLU A 64 14.31 -12.75 -5.29
C GLU A 64 14.72 -11.98 -4.04
N ASN A 65 13.77 -11.22 -3.53
CA ASN A 65 13.85 -10.58 -2.23
C ASN A 65 12.56 -10.83 -1.43
N ALA A 66 12.37 -10.12 -0.31
CA ALA A 66 11.19 -10.28 0.51
C ALA A 66 9.86 -9.98 -0.21
N ASN A 67 9.86 -9.12 -1.24
CA ASN A 67 8.66 -8.55 -1.86
C ASN A 67 8.41 -9.04 -3.29
N ILE A 68 9.48 -9.26 -4.07
CA ILE A 68 9.39 -9.60 -5.50
C ILE A 68 10.26 -10.80 -5.86
N THR A 69 9.87 -11.45 -6.95
CA THR A 69 10.68 -12.44 -7.66
C THR A 69 10.81 -11.96 -9.10
N LEU A 70 12.05 -11.80 -9.58
CA LEU A 70 12.36 -11.48 -10.98
C LEU A 70 12.85 -12.75 -11.68
N GLN A 71 12.43 -12.92 -12.94
CA GLN A 71 13.06 -13.87 -13.85
C GLN A 71 13.82 -13.08 -14.91
N VAL A 72 15.11 -13.38 -15.01
CA VAL A 72 16.01 -12.79 -15.99
C VAL A 72 16.39 -13.89 -16.98
N ASN A 73 16.11 -13.67 -18.25
CA ASN A 73 16.42 -14.64 -19.28
C ASN A 73 17.78 -14.34 -19.92
N THR A 74 18.61 -15.37 -20.04
CA THR A 74 19.95 -15.24 -20.66
C THR A 74 19.88 -14.97 -22.15
N GLU A 75 18.77 -15.31 -22.83
CA GLU A 75 18.54 -14.89 -24.21
C GLU A 75 18.02 -13.45 -24.22
N GLY A 76 18.80 -12.56 -24.79
CA GLY A 76 18.51 -11.13 -24.88
C GLY A 76 18.83 -10.31 -23.61
N GLY A 77 19.26 -10.94 -22.50
CA GLY A 77 19.51 -10.22 -21.24
C GLY A 77 18.24 -9.54 -20.70
N VAL A 78 17.06 -10.17 -20.77
CA VAL A 78 15.78 -9.50 -20.53
C VAL A 78 15.16 -9.91 -19.20
N ILE A 79 14.41 -8.98 -18.58
CA ILE A 79 13.54 -9.32 -17.45
C ILE A 79 12.19 -9.76 -18.02
N ASP A 80 11.88 -11.04 -17.95
CA ASP A 80 10.67 -11.63 -18.53
C ASP A 80 9.54 -11.87 -17.53
N SER A 81 9.82 -11.79 -16.21
CA SER A 81 8.81 -11.85 -15.15
C SER A 81 9.18 -10.91 -13.99
N TRP A 82 8.16 -10.20 -13.49
CA TRP A 82 8.23 -9.35 -12.30
C TRP A 82 7.05 -9.69 -11.39
N TYR A 83 7.26 -10.71 -10.55
CA TYR A 83 6.22 -11.26 -9.71
C TYR A 83 6.19 -10.60 -8.33
N ILE A 84 5.03 -10.05 -7.94
CA ILE A 84 4.81 -9.45 -6.63
C ILE A 84 4.25 -10.49 -5.67
N LYS A 85 5.04 -10.89 -4.66
CA LYS A 85 4.75 -11.99 -3.74
C LYS A 85 3.46 -11.78 -2.93
N ASN A 86 3.28 -10.59 -2.34
CA ASN A 86 2.12 -10.29 -1.49
C ASN A 86 0.80 -10.10 -2.27
N LYS A 87 0.86 -9.78 -3.56
CA LYS A 87 -0.31 -9.64 -4.45
C LYS A 87 -0.55 -10.87 -5.31
N LYS A 88 0.37 -11.83 -5.30
CA LYS A 88 0.36 -13.05 -6.15
C LYS A 88 0.13 -12.70 -7.62
N LYS A 89 0.80 -11.68 -8.11
CA LYS A 89 0.61 -11.15 -9.46
C LYS A 89 1.93 -10.90 -10.15
N ASP A 90 2.03 -11.37 -11.40
CA ASP A 90 3.09 -10.98 -12.31
C ASP A 90 2.69 -9.69 -13.04
N LEU A 91 3.60 -8.72 -13.09
CA LEU A 91 3.39 -7.45 -13.77
C LEU A 91 3.88 -7.48 -15.22
N LEU A 92 4.69 -8.45 -15.59
CA LEU A 92 5.19 -8.62 -16.96
C LEU A 92 4.54 -9.83 -17.61
N LYS A 93 4.47 -9.79 -18.94
CA LYS A 93 4.17 -10.96 -19.75
C LYS A 93 5.45 -11.42 -20.44
N LYS A 94 5.67 -12.72 -20.53
CA LYS A 94 6.85 -13.33 -21.19
C LYS A 94 7.05 -12.84 -22.63
N GLU A 95 5.97 -12.46 -23.30
CA GLU A 95 5.98 -11.94 -24.67
C GLU A 95 6.44 -10.48 -24.78
N LYS A 96 6.49 -9.78 -23.64
CA LYS A 96 6.79 -8.34 -23.56
C LYS A 96 7.71 -8.06 -22.36
N PRO A 97 8.95 -8.54 -22.41
CA PRO A 97 9.92 -8.35 -21.34
C PRO A 97 10.45 -6.92 -21.27
N ILE A 98 11.04 -6.54 -20.16
CA ILE A 98 11.89 -5.35 -20.08
C ILE A 98 13.21 -5.69 -20.75
N ARG A 99 13.59 -4.90 -21.72
CA ARG A 99 14.78 -5.13 -22.56
C ARG A 99 15.47 -3.81 -22.95
N PHE A 100 16.67 -3.89 -23.45
CA PHE A 100 17.38 -2.76 -24.02
C PHE A 100 17.65 -2.99 -25.50
N TYR A 101 18.00 -1.93 -26.21
CA TYR A 101 18.42 -1.94 -27.62
C TYR A 101 19.64 -1.06 -27.76
N LEU A 102 20.48 -1.37 -28.73
CA LEU A 102 21.50 -0.44 -29.20
C LEU A 102 21.05 0.13 -30.55
N LYS A 103 21.27 1.43 -30.72
CA LYS A 103 21.02 2.11 -31.99
C LYS A 103 22.33 2.71 -32.46
N SER A 104 22.75 2.36 -33.67
CA SER A 104 23.94 2.93 -34.31
C SER A 104 23.69 4.36 -34.79
N GLU A 105 24.76 5.11 -35.09
CA GLU A 105 24.67 6.44 -35.70
C GLU A 105 23.93 6.43 -37.06
N ASP A 106 24.02 5.32 -37.78
CA ASP A 106 23.33 5.10 -39.07
C ASP A 106 21.86 4.74 -38.94
N GLY A 107 21.36 4.63 -37.68
CA GLY A 107 19.95 4.36 -37.36
C GLY A 107 19.61 2.87 -37.32
N GLU A 108 20.56 1.96 -37.48
CA GLU A 108 20.33 0.53 -37.25
C GLU A 108 20.04 0.23 -35.77
N VAL A 109 19.04 -0.61 -35.52
CA VAL A 109 18.64 -1.02 -34.17
C VAL A 109 18.99 -2.48 -33.94
N PHE A 110 19.91 -2.74 -33.02
CA PHE A 110 20.27 -4.08 -32.59
C PHE A 110 19.35 -4.49 -31.41
N ASN A 111 18.55 -5.51 -31.67
CA ASN A 111 17.63 -6.05 -30.69
C ASN A 111 18.14 -7.36 -30.15
N PHE A 112 18.80 -7.63 -29.26
CA PHE A 112 19.44 -8.88 -28.79
C PHE A 112 18.52 -10.12 -28.73
N SER A 113 17.41 -10.16 -29.50
CA SER A 113 16.57 -11.33 -29.67
C SER A 113 17.36 -12.47 -30.28
N GLY A 114 17.35 -13.66 -29.66
CA GLY A 114 18.16 -14.80 -30.07
C GLY A 114 19.64 -14.73 -29.66
N THR A 115 20.08 -13.67 -29.01
CA THR A 115 21.45 -13.52 -28.51
C THR A 115 21.59 -14.08 -27.10
N ARG A 116 22.52 -15.02 -26.89
CA ARG A 116 22.73 -15.63 -25.57
C ARG A 116 23.80 -14.89 -24.80
N PHE A 117 23.44 -14.37 -23.63
CA PHE A 117 24.36 -13.76 -22.67
C PHE A 117 24.96 -14.84 -21.75
N GLU A 118 26.24 -14.70 -21.47
CA GLU A 118 26.95 -15.55 -20.52
C GLU A 118 26.74 -15.02 -19.09
N VAL A 119 26.48 -15.91 -18.14
CA VAL A 119 26.39 -15.56 -16.72
C VAL A 119 27.78 -15.53 -16.13
N LYS A 120 28.36 -14.35 -15.92
CA LYS A 120 29.70 -14.19 -15.32
C LYS A 120 29.68 -14.33 -13.80
N GLU A 121 28.62 -13.84 -13.16
CA GLU A 121 28.47 -13.89 -11.71
C GLU A 121 27.00 -14.02 -11.34
N LYS A 122 26.69 -14.90 -10.38
CA LYS A 122 25.37 -15.06 -9.79
C LYS A 122 25.49 -15.11 -8.28
N LYS A 123 24.88 -14.17 -7.60
CA LYS A 123 24.67 -14.13 -6.16
C LYS A 123 23.19 -14.29 -5.84
N GLU A 124 22.83 -14.35 -4.59
CA GLU A 124 21.44 -14.49 -4.14
C GLU A 124 20.50 -13.40 -4.73
N ARG A 125 20.99 -12.15 -4.79
CA ARG A 125 20.22 -10.96 -5.22
C ARG A 125 20.92 -10.13 -6.30
N GLU A 126 21.93 -10.69 -6.96
CA GLU A 126 22.68 -10.01 -8.01
C GLU A 126 23.02 -10.99 -9.11
N ILE A 127 22.92 -10.53 -10.34
CA ILE A 127 23.35 -11.25 -11.53
C ILE A 127 24.15 -10.31 -12.42
N VAL A 128 25.22 -10.85 -13.00
CA VAL A 128 26.03 -10.18 -14.01
C VAL A 128 25.99 -11.01 -15.27
N LEU A 129 25.43 -10.42 -16.33
CA LEU A 129 25.37 -10.97 -17.66
C LEU A 129 26.43 -10.29 -18.53
N PHE A 130 27.01 -11.05 -19.45
CA PHE A 130 28.04 -10.57 -20.35
C PHE A 130 27.80 -11.11 -21.76
N TRP A 131 28.02 -10.27 -22.75
CA TRP A 131 28.01 -10.66 -24.17
C TRP A 131 29.10 -9.88 -24.91
N GLU A 132 29.74 -10.54 -25.88
CA GLU A 132 30.78 -9.96 -26.72
C GLU A 132 30.59 -10.39 -28.14
N ASP A 133 30.68 -9.45 -29.07
CA ASP A 133 30.77 -9.69 -30.51
C ASP A 133 32.16 -9.26 -30.99
N GLU A 134 32.98 -10.24 -31.33
CA GLU A 134 34.36 -9.99 -31.81
C GLU A 134 34.38 -9.30 -33.21
N LYS A 135 33.31 -9.45 -34.02
CA LYS A 135 33.25 -8.86 -35.37
C LYS A 135 32.95 -7.37 -35.29
N GLU A 136 31.95 -7.01 -34.52
CA GLU A 136 31.55 -5.62 -34.29
C GLU A 136 32.36 -4.97 -33.17
N ASN A 137 33.20 -5.74 -32.47
CA ASN A 137 33.98 -5.30 -31.33
C ASN A 137 33.12 -4.61 -30.25
N ILE A 138 31.99 -5.20 -29.97
CA ILE A 138 31.03 -4.73 -28.97
C ILE A 138 31.07 -5.66 -27.76
N LYS A 139 31.24 -5.07 -26.56
CA LYS A 139 31.13 -5.78 -25.29
C LYS A 139 29.99 -5.19 -24.49
N ILE A 140 29.09 -6.05 -24.02
CA ILE A 140 27.96 -5.65 -23.18
C ILE A 140 28.08 -6.35 -21.85
N LYS A 141 27.96 -5.56 -20.80
CA LYS A 141 27.84 -6.04 -19.43
C LYS A 141 26.57 -5.48 -18.83
N GLU A 142 25.70 -6.36 -18.36
CA GLU A 142 24.45 -6.03 -17.68
C GLU A 142 24.52 -6.51 -16.21
N VAL A 143 24.15 -5.64 -15.28
CA VAL A 143 24.13 -5.95 -13.84
C VAL A 143 22.74 -5.63 -13.30
N LEU A 144 22.12 -6.64 -12.72
CA LEU A 144 20.85 -6.48 -12.00
C LEU A 144 21.06 -6.81 -10.53
N ARG A 145 20.65 -5.90 -9.65
CA ARG A 145 20.77 -6.07 -8.21
C ARG A 145 19.46 -5.75 -7.50
N LEU A 146 18.97 -6.69 -6.71
CA LEU A 146 17.82 -6.50 -5.84
C LEU A 146 18.24 -6.04 -4.44
N PRO A 147 17.54 -5.08 -3.83
CA PRO A 147 17.67 -4.80 -2.40
C PRO A 147 17.08 -5.97 -1.58
N GLU A 148 17.38 -6.01 -0.30
CA GLU A 148 16.81 -7.01 0.61
C GLU A 148 15.28 -6.93 0.67
N GLN A 149 14.75 -5.71 0.62
CA GLN A 149 13.32 -5.44 0.61
C GLN A 149 13.00 -4.32 -0.38
N GLY A 150 11.78 -4.35 -0.91
CA GLY A 150 11.27 -3.34 -1.81
C GLY A 150 10.87 -3.90 -3.16
N TYR A 151 10.32 -2.99 -3.96
CA TYR A 151 9.76 -3.28 -5.28
C TYR A 151 10.60 -2.65 -6.39
N HIS A 152 11.90 -2.51 -6.18
CA HIS A 152 12.81 -1.89 -7.15
C HIS A 152 14.02 -2.76 -7.43
N VAL A 153 14.61 -2.55 -8.59
CA VAL A 153 15.85 -3.15 -9.03
C VAL A 153 16.84 -2.04 -9.41
N PHE A 154 18.09 -2.19 -9.03
CA PHE A 154 19.20 -1.45 -9.61
C PHE A 154 19.63 -2.16 -10.88
N TYR A 155 19.59 -1.42 -11.98
CA TYR A 155 19.90 -1.90 -13.31
C TYR A 155 21.05 -1.08 -13.87
N GLU A 156 22.13 -1.74 -14.27
CA GLU A 156 23.29 -1.11 -14.85
C GLU A 156 23.63 -1.82 -16.16
N LEU A 157 23.79 -1.06 -17.22
CA LEU A 157 24.21 -1.54 -18.53
C LEU A 157 25.46 -0.78 -18.95
N SER A 158 26.52 -1.50 -19.34
CA SER A 158 27.66 -0.91 -20.02
C SER A 158 27.81 -1.55 -21.40
N ALA A 159 27.96 -0.72 -22.42
CA ALA A 159 28.24 -1.10 -23.79
C ALA A 159 29.57 -0.48 -24.20
N GLU A 160 30.61 -1.28 -24.29
CA GLU A 160 31.95 -0.85 -24.74
C GLU A 160 32.07 -1.18 -26.23
N SER A 161 32.28 -0.15 -27.04
CA SER A 161 32.61 -0.29 -28.45
C SER A 161 33.91 0.50 -28.72
N PRO A 162 35.07 -0.15 -28.73
CA PRO A 162 36.35 0.52 -28.96
C PRO A 162 36.52 1.13 -30.35
N GLY A 163 35.55 1.00 -31.21
CA GLY A 163 35.46 1.62 -32.53
C GLY A 163 34.68 2.91 -32.54
N ARG A 164 34.72 3.63 -33.65
CA ARG A 164 34.10 4.96 -33.83
C ARG A 164 32.58 5.02 -33.81
N THR A 165 31.88 3.92 -33.60
CA THR A 165 30.43 3.86 -33.62
C THR A 165 29.88 4.18 -32.23
N LYS A 166 29.19 5.31 -32.10
CA LYS A 166 28.43 5.62 -30.90
C LYS A 166 27.09 4.91 -30.96
N TYR A 167 26.72 4.24 -29.90
CA TYR A 167 25.43 3.60 -29.77
C TYR A 167 24.54 4.38 -28.81
N GLU A 168 23.31 4.57 -29.20
CA GLU A 168 22.24 5.04 -28.33
C GLU A 168 21.61 3.83 -27.62
N ILE A 169 21.65 3.81 -26.30
CA ILE A 169 21.05 2.74 -25.50
C ILE A 169 19.59 3.09 -25.23
N LEU A 170 18.69 2.26 -25.72
CA LEU A 170 17.26 2.40 -25.51
C LEU A 170 16.77 1.38 -24.48
N HIS A 171 16.13 1.85 -23.43
CA HIS A 171 15.54 1.01 -22.40
C HIS A 171 14.01 1.19 -22.37
N PRO A 172 13.25 0.50 -23.20
CA PRO A 172 11.82 0.52 -23.11
C PRO A 172 11.36 -0.30 -21.91
N VAL A 173 10.46 0.26 -21.13
CA VAL A 173 9.80 -0.42 -20.02
C VAL A 173 8.33 -0.51 -20.33
N LYS A 174 7.82 -1.74 -20.43
CA LYS A 174 6.40 -2.02 -20.57
C LYS A 174 5.93 -2.83 -19.38
N ILE A 175 4.85 -2.41 -18.74
CA ILE A 175 4.30 -3.08 -17.59
C ILE A 175 2.85 -3.46 -17.86
N GLY A 176 2.66 -4.77 -18.09
CA GLY A 176 1.35 -5.37 -18.26
C GLY A 176 0.66 -5.10 -19.59
N GLU A 177 -0.59 -5.54 -19.73
CA GLU A 177 -1.48 -5.10 -20.80
C GLU A 177 -1.98 -3.70 -20.52
N LYS A 178 -2.28 -2.94 -21.59
CA LYS A 178 -3.03 -1.69 -21.49
C LYS A 178 -4.35 -2.02 -20.79
N LEU A 179 -4.44 -1.61 -19.55
CA LEU A 179 -5.62 -1.80 -18.73
C LEU A 179 -6.36 -0.47 -18.67
N ASP A 180 -7.67 -0.49 -18.78
CA ASP A 180 -8.48 0.72 -18.64
C ASP A 180 -8.09 1.51 -17.38
N GLY A 181 -7.76 2.79 -17.56
CA GLY A 181 -7.39 3.71 -16.50
C GLY A 181 -5.90 3.80 -16.18
N GLU A 182 -5.01 3.40 -17.10
CA GLU A 182 -3.58 3.73 -17.00
C GLU A 182 -3.34 5.21 -17.29
N GLU A 183 -2.48 5.81 -16.48
CA GLU A 183 -2.02 7.19 -16.65
C GLU A 183 -0.51 7.20 -16.86
N ARG A 184 -0.05 7.94 -17.88
CA ARG A 184 1.36 8.22 -18.11
C ARG A 184 1.81 9.36 -17.22
N LEU A 185 3.02 9.25 -16.70
CA LEU A 185 3.62 10.20 -15.79
C LEU A 185 5.04 10.54 -16.25
N ALA A 186 5.35 11.83 -16.28
CA ALA A 186 6.70 12.31 -16.56
C ALA A 186 7.06 13.44 -15.60
N PHE A 187 8.22 13.35 -14.94
CA PHE A 187 8.76 14.43 -14.13
C PHE A 187 9.90 15.11 -14.89
N TRP A 188 9.60 16.26 -15.48
CA TRP A 188 10.50 17.01 -16.34
C TRP A 188 10.79 18.39 -15.77
N GLY A 189 12.06 18.72 -15.65
CA GLY A 189 12.49 19.91 -14.93
C GLY A 189 12.06 19.87 -13.47
N SER A 190 11.09 20.66 -13.07
CA SER A 190 10.52 20.71 -11.71
C SER A 190 9.02 20.38 -11.67
N TYR A 191 8.45 19.88 -12.76
CA TYR A 191 7.01 19.67 -12.91
C TYR A 191 6.66 18.22 -13.20
N LEU A 192 5.56 17.76 -12.60
CA LEU A 192 4.96 16.46 -12.87
C LEU A 192 3.86 16.61 -13.93
N TYR A 193 4.06 16.02 -15.09
CA TYR A 193 3.09 15.94 -16.17
C TYR A 193 2.28 14.65 -16.05
N LYS A 194 0.95 14.77 -16.24
CA LYS A 194 -0.02 13.67 -16.18
C LYS A 194 -0.92 13.72 -17.41
N GLU A 195 -1.18 12.60 -18.04
CA GLU A 195 -1.97 12.49 -19.27
C GLU A 195 -3.32 13.24 -19.20
N LYS A 196 -3.98 13.22 -18.04
CA LYS A 196 -5.30 13.87 -17.87
C LYS A 196 -5.27 15.37 -17.61
N LYS A 197 -4.17 15.95 -17.14
CA LYS A 197 -4.12 17.38 -16.74
C LYS A 197 -3.42 18.27 -17.74
N GLU A 198 -2.29 17.85 -18.25
CA GLU A 198 -1.39 18.75 -19.01
C GLU A 198 -0.94 18.13 -20.34
N GLY A 199 -1.38 16.90 -20.63
CA GLY A 199 -0.92 16.11 -21.76
C GLY A 199 0.55 15.67 -21.60
N VAL A 200 0.80 14.38 -21.65
CA VAL A 200 2.14 13.83 -21.63
C VAL A 200 2.67 13.84 -23.06
N ARG A 201 3.82 14.46 -23.26
CA ARG A 201 4.49 14.49 -24.57
C ARG A 201 5.03 13.10 -24.93
N ALA A 202 5.18 12.83 -26.22
CA ALA A 202 5.80 11.59 -26.68
C ALA A 202 7.30 11.54 -26.32
N GLU A 203 7.98 12.69 -26.28
CA GLU A 203 9.41 12.79 -26.00
C GLU A 203 9.73 13.95 -25.05
N TYR A 204 10.77 13.76 -24.25
CA TYR A 204 11.33 14.74 -23.31
C TYR A 204 12.85 14.76 -23.48
N ASP A 205 13.46 15.95 -23.38
CA ASP A 205 14.91 16.12 -23.38
C ASP A 205 15.58 15.64 -22.08
N GLY A 206 16.91 15.75 -22.00
CA GLY A 206 17.72 15.31 -20.86
C GLY A 206 17.39 15.95 -19.51
N LYS A 207 16.43 16.88 -19.43
CA LYS A 207 15.91 17.39 -18.15
C LYS A 207 14.85 16.48 -17.51
N ILE A 208 14.48 15.39 -18.17
CA ILE A 208 13.57 14.40 -17.59
C ILE A 208 14.24 13.67 -16.43
N ARG A 209 13.62 13.67 -15.27
CA ARG A 209 14.15 13.06 -14.06
C ARG A 209 13.66 11.63 -13.87
N TRP A 210 12.41 11.36 -14.24
CA TRP A 210 11.85 10.02 -14.26
C TRP A 210 10.60 9.97 -15.12
N MET A 211 10.28 8.78 -15.58
CA MET A 211 9.05 8.48 -16.33
C MET A 211 8.39 7.25 -15.74
N GLY A 212 7.09 7.13 -15.96
CA GLY A 212 6.37 5.99 -15.46
C GLY A 212 4.94 5.90 -15.95
N VAL A 213 4.31 4.80 -15.59
CA VAL A 213 2.88 4.56 -15.79
C VAL A 213 2.26 4.17 -14.47
N ARG A 214 1.03 4.61 -14.26
CA ARG A 214 0.26 4.34 -13.06
C ARG A 214 -1.09 3.76 -13.45
N LYS A 215 -1.49 2.69 -12.78
CA LYS A 215 -2.82 2.15 -12.84
C LYS A 215 -3.58 2.56 -11.58
N LYS A 216 -4.72 3.26 -11.75
CA LYS A 216 -5.60 3.75 -10.68
C LYS A 216 -5.48 2.94 -9.37
N LYS A 217 -4.81 3.51 -8.35
CA LYS A 217 -4.69 3.00 -6.97
C LYS A 217 -4.04 1.62 -6.75
N ASP A 218 -3.72 0.86 -7.82
CA ASP A 218 -3.18 -0.49 -7.68
C ASP A 218 -1.65 -0.50 -7.75
N PHE A 219 -1.11 -0.24 -8.94
CA PHE A 219 0.31 -0.36 -9.25
C PHE A 219 0.85 0.90 -9.88
N ILE A 220 2.14 1.10 -9.71
CA ILE A 220 2.91 2.11 -10.40
C ILE A 220 4.24 1.52 -10.85
N ALA A 221 4.66 1.88 -12.03
CA ALA A 221 5.99 1.61 -12.53
C ALA A 221 6.69 2.91 -12.85
N ILE A 222 7.90 3.06 -12.35
CA ILE A 222 8.73 4.24 -12.53
C ILE A 222 10.13 3.78 -12.89
N MET A 223 10.71 4.41 -13.91
CA MET A 223 12.12 4.26 -14.27
C MET A 223 12.84 5.57 -14.01
N ILE A 224 13.91 5.51 -13.27
CA ILE A 224 14.66 6.66 -12.77
C ILE A 224 16.10 6.53 -13.26
N PRO A 225 16.57 7.38 -14.15
CA PRO A 225 17.97 7.38 -14.57
C PRO A 225 18.87 7.89 -13.44
N LEU A 226 19.98 7.20 -13.22
CA LEU A 226 21.06 7.57 -12.28
C LEU A 226 22.27 8.15 -13.00
N THR A 227 22.31 8.03 -14.33
CA THR A 227 23.33 8.57 -15.23
C THR A 227 22.72 9.59 -16.17
N SER A 228 23.55 10.37 -16.84
CA SER A 228 23.12 11.31 -17.88
C SER A 228 22.32 10.59 -18.97
N ILE A 229 21.21 11.16 -19.37
CA ILE A 229 20.36 10.69 -20.47
C ILE A 229 20.19 11.81 -21.49
N GLU A 230 19.92 11.45 -22.74
CA GLU A 230 19.64 12.41 -23.81
C GLU A 230 18.15 12.72 -23.88
N ARG A 231 17.32 11.68 -23.83
CA ARG A 231 15.87 11.85 -23.89
C ARG A 231 15.12 10.73 -23.15
N GLY A 232 13.90 11.06 -22.72
CA GLY A 232 12.90 10.10 -22.30
C GLY A 232 11.78 10.04 -23.34
N PHE A 233 11.18 8.90 -23.55
CA PHE A 233 10.13 8.72 -24.56
C PHE A 233 8.97 7.83 -24.08
N PHE A 234 7.77 8.12 -24.63
CA PHE A 234 6.61 7.22 -24.59
C PHE A 234 6.28 6.78 -26.00
N LYS A 235 6.24 5.47 -26.24
CA LYS A 235 5.86 4.89 -27.52
C LYS A 235 4.75 3.87 -27.31
N LYS A 236 3.54 4.13 -27.85
CA LYS A 236 2.35 3.30 -27.59
C LYS A 236 2.15 3.03 -26.10
N GLU A 237 2.51 1.84 -25.63
CA GLU A 237 2.36 1.37 -24.27
C GLU A 237 3.70 1.31 -23.50
N ASP A 238 4.82 1.54 -24.20
CA ASP A 238 6.16 1.49 -23.64
C ASP A 238 6.64 2.88 -23.25
N PHE A 239 7.49 2.98 -22.26
CA PHE A 239 8.24 4.18 -21.93
C PHE A 239 9.70 3.80 -21.65
N GLY A 240 10.60 4.74 -21.82
CA GLY A 240 12.00 4.46 -21.64
C GLY A 240 12.89 5.67 -21.81
N PHE A 241 14.19 5.42 -21.82
CA PHE A 241 15.22 6.43 -21.95
C PHE A 241 16.22 6.05 -23.03
N SER A 242 16.84 7.06 -23.63
CA SER A 242 17.98 6.89 -24.49
C SER A 242 19.18 7.68 -23.99
N THR A 243 20.38 7.13 -24.18
CA THR A 243 21.65 7.73 -23.82
C THR A 243 22.74 7.28 -24.78
N SER A 244 23.63 8.19 -25.15
CA SER A 244 24.87 7.89 -25.90
C SER A 244 26.06 7.63 -24.98
N SER A 245 25.85 7.53 -23.68
CA SER A 245 26.90 7.18 -22.73
C SER A 245 27.19 5.67 -22.77
N ASP A 246 28.45 5.28 -22.71
CA ASP A 246 28.85 3.86 -22.63
C ASP A 246 28.28 3.15 -21.39
N LYS A 247 27.76 3.90 -20.45
CA LYS A 247 27.15 3.36 -19.22
C LYS A 247 25.82 4.01 -18.96
N ALA A 248 24.82 3.18 -18.71
CA ALA A 248 23.49 3.59 -18.28
C ALA A 248 23.13 2.90 -16.98
N SER A 249 22.69 3.67 -15.99
CA SER A 249 22.26 3.13 -14.70
C SER A 249 20.88 3.68 -14.35
N PHE A 250 20.02 2.77 -13.89
CA PHE A 250 18.64 3.10 -13.55
C PHE A 250 18.21 2.47 -12.23
N ILE A 251 17.23 3.07 -11.60
CA ILE A 251 16.36 2.36 -10.66
C ILE A 251 15.03 2.15 -11.36
N ILE A 252 14.61 0.89 -11.46
CA ILE A 252 13.29 0.53 -11.95
C ILE A 252 12.45 0.11 -10.76
N TYR A 253 11.41 0.87 -10.45
CA TYR A 253 10.42 0.53 -9.45
C TYR A 253 9.17 0.02 -10.14
N SER A 254 8.70 -1.17 -9.77
CA SER A 254 7.43 -1.67 -10.22
C SER A 254 6.72 -2.40 -9.08
N GLY A 255 5.65 -1.78 -8.58
CA GLY A 255 5.01 -2.28 -7.38
C GLY A 255 3.74 -1.53 -6.99
N PRO A 256 3.21 -1.79 -5.79
CA PRO A 256 2.03 -1.09 -5.29
C PRO A 256 2.31 0.41 -5.12
N GLN A 257 1.27 1.22 -5.19
CA GLN A 257 1.33 2.65 -4.89
C GLN A 257 1.47 2.87 -3.37
N SER A 258 2.60 2.45 -2.83
CA SER A 258 2.90 2.50 -1.39
C SER A 258 3.83 3.67 -1.08
N TYR A 259 3.34 4.64 -0.30
CA TYR A 259 4.11 5.81 0.08
C TYR A 259 5.47 5.46 0.74
N PRO A 260 5.56 4.51 1.69
CA PRO A 260 6.83 4.21 2.33
C PRO A 260 7.88 3.67 1.35
N TYR A 261 7.49 2.78 0.43
CA TYR A 261 8.43 2.20 -0.54
C TYR A 261 8.87 3.21 -1.61
N VAL A 262 7.94 4.01 -2.14
CA VAL A 262 8.28 5.06 -3.11
C VAL A 262 9.16 6.13 -2.46
N ARG A 263 8.89 6.49 -1.20
CA ARG A 263 9.76 7.37 -0.42
C ARG A 263 11.15 6.78 -0.18
N LEU A 264 11.24 5.48 0.10
CA LEU A 264 12.52 4.80 0.23
C LEU A 264 13.37 4.98 -1.04
N VAL A 265 12.78 4.71 -2.21
CA VAL A 265 13.46 4.91 -3.49
C VAL A 265 13.83 6.38 -3.70
N ASN A 266 12.93 7.32 -3.37
CA ASN A 266 13.21 8.75 -3.47
C ASN A 266 14.41 9.17 -2.60
N ASN A 267 14.53 8.63 -1.40
CA ASN A 267 15.67 8.89 -0.53
C ASN A 267 16.98 8.31 -1.11
N ILE A 268 16.96 7.10 -1.66
CA ILE A 268 18.13 6.49 -2.34
C ILE A 268 18.58 7.37 -3.51
N VAL A 269 17.63 7.86 -4.31
CA VAL A 269 17.92 8.77 -5.43
C VAL A 269 18.54 10.07 -4.91
N LYS A 270 17.94 10.66 -3.88
CA LYS A 270 18.45 11.90 -3.26
C LYS A 270 19.85 11.75 -2.68
N GLU A 271 20.15 10.63 -2.04
CA GLU A 271 21.49 10.34 -1.52
C GLU A 271 22.52 10.17 -2.64
N ARG A 272 22.14 9.56 -3.77
CA ARG A 272 23.05 9.31 -4.90
C ARG A 272 23.26 10.53 -5.81
N LEU A 273 22.22 11.30 -6.07
CA LEU A 273 22.20 12.40 -7.05
C LEU A 273 22.22 13.79 -6.39
N GLY A 274 22.06 13.87 -5.07
CA GLY A 274 22.03 15.14 -4.33
C GLY A 274 20.71 15.93 -4.44
N GLU A 275 19.75 15.47 -5.26
CA GLU A 275 18.49 16.17 -5.55
C GLU A 275 17.26 15.33 -5.20
N ASP A 276 16.18 16.01 -4.81
CA ASP A 276 14.88 15.38 -4.58
C ASP A 276 14.11 15.25 -5.90
N TYR A 277 13.78 14.03 -6.28
CA TYR A 277 13.08 13.71 -7.52
C TYR A 277 11.55 13.66 -7.36
N HIS A 278 11.05 13.96 -6.16
CA HIS A 278 9.61 14.03 -5.87
C HIS A 278 8.79 12.81 -6.31
N LEU A 279 9.38 11.62 -6.21
CA LEU A 279 8.73 10.37 -6.65
C LEU A 279 7.39 10.12 -5.96
N THR A 280 7.21 10.63 -4.74
CA THR A 280 5.94 10.49 -4.00
C THR A 280 4.77 11.22 -4.64
N ASP A 281 5.02 12.20 -5.52
CA ASP A 281 3.99 12.95 -6.23
C ASP A 281 3.35 12.12 -7.36
N ALA A 282 4.04 11.04 -7.76
CA ALA A 282 3.50 10.06 -8.69
C ALA A 282 2.34 9.25 -8.12
N LEU A 283 2.17 9.21 -6.80
CA LEU A 283 1.14 8.40 -6.15
C LEU A 283 -0.25 9.04 -6.27
N GLU A 284 -1.25 8.23 -6.57
CA GLU A 284 -2.66 8.66 -6.49
C GLU A 284 -3.20 8.38 -5.10
N ILE A 285 -3.22 9.43 -4.28
CA ILE A 285 -3.61 9.34 -2.88
C ILE A 285 -5.06 9.81 -2.75
N GLY A 286 -6.02 8.88 -2.53
CA GLY A 286 -7.38 9.24 -2.16
C GLY A 286 -7.47 9.77 -0.72
N ALA A 287 -8.63 10.31 -0.30
CA ALA A 287 -8.81 10.92 1.02
C ALA A 287 -8.30 10.06 2.19
N TRP A 288 -8.59 8.77 2.20
CA TRP A 288 -8.08 7.82 3.18
C TRP A 288 -6.56 7.58 3.06
N GLY A 289 -6.03 7.73 1.86
CA GLY A 289 -4.60 7.62 1.61
C GLY A 289 -3.82 8.78 2.22
N TYR A 290 -4.32 10.01 2.19
CA TYR A 290 -3.67 11.14 2.87
C TYR A 290 -3.54 10.91 4.38
N LEU A 291 -4.56 10.35 5.01
CA LEU A 291 -4.48 9.95 6.42
C LEU A 291 -3.44 8.86 6.65
N SER A 292 -3.41 7.84 5.78
CA SER A 292 -2.41 6.76 5.84
C SER A 292 -0.98 7.31 5.67
N VAL A 293 -0.76 8.21 4.72
CA VAL A 293 0.53 8.90 4.53
C VAL A 293 0.90 9.72 5.77
N GLY A 294 -0.08 10.45 6.35
CA GLY A 294 0.12 11.21 7.58
C GLY A 294 0.59 10.30 8.74
N LEU A 295 -0.09 9.17 8.95
CA LEU A 295 0.31 8.19 9.97
C LEU A 295 1.69 7.57 9.67
N SER A 296 1.98 7.26 8.41
CA SER A 296 3.30 6.75 8.02
C SER A 296 4.41 7.78 8.30
N LYS A 297 4.17 9.07 8.03
CA LYS A 297 5.14 10.15 8.36
C LYS A 297 5.39 10.24 9.87
N ILE A 298 4.34 10.19 10.68
CA ILE A 298 4.46 10.23 12.15
C ILE A 298 5.18 8.97 12.65
N LEU A 299 4.88 7.80 12.08
CA LEU A 299 5.56 6.55 12.43
C LEU A 299 7.06 6.63 12.14
N ILE A 300 7.45 7.14 10.96
CA ILE A 300 8.85 7.34 10.57
C ILE A 300 9.51 8.38 11.48
N PHE A 301 8.81 9.43 11.87
CA PHE A 301 9.30 10.41 12.83
C PHE A 301 9.60 9.75 14.17
N PHE A 302 8.69 8.94 14.72
CA PHE A 302 8.97 8.21 15.97
C PHE A 302 10.11 7.20 15.82
N TYR A 303 10.20 6.53 14.67
CA TYR A 303 11.30 5.61 14.38
C TYR A 303 12.66 6.32 14.35
N SER A 304 12.74 7.58 13.87
CA SER A 304 14.02 8.31 13.72
C SER A 304 14.82 8.41 15.03
N PHE A 305 14.15 8.45 16.18
CA PHE A 305 14.80 8.50 17.49
C PHE A 305 14.68 7.19 18.30
N THR A 306 13.62 6.39 18.12
CA THR A 306 13.49 5.10 18.82
C THR A 306 14.32 3.98 18.19
N ARG A 307 14.62 4.10 16.90
CA ARG A 307 15.27 3.07 16.08
C ARG A 307 14.59 1.70 16.17
N ASN A 308 13.31 1.67 16.57
CA ASN A 308 12.51 0.46 16.69
C ASN A 308 11.06 0.72 16.29
N TYR A 309 10.56 -0.01 15.30
CA TYR A 309 9.19 0.18 14.80
C TYR A 309 8.12 -0.23 15.81
N GLY A 310 8.36 -1.23 16.67
CA GLY A 310 7.42 -1.59 17.73
C GLY A 310 7.19 -0.45 18.71
N LEU A 311 8.28 0.19 19.18
CA LEU A 311 8.19 1.40 20.01
C LEU A 311 7.53 2.56 19.27
N ALA A 312 7.85 2.76 18.01
CA ALA A 312 7.24 3.80 17.19
C ALA A 312 5.71 3.61 17.04
N ILE A 313 5.25 2.36 16.87
CA ILE A 313 3.81 2.02 16.85
C ILE A 313 3.15 2.31 18.21
N ILE A 314 3.80 1.96 19.32
CA ILE A 314 3.29 2.26 20.67
C ILE A 314 3.16 3.77 20.87
N LEU A 315 4.18 4.56 20.52
CA LEU A 315 4.15 6.03 20.62
C LEU A 315 3.07 6.65 19.72
N LEU A 316 2.92 6.14 18.50
CA LEU A 316 1.84 6.54 17.59
C LEU A 316 0.46 6.25 18.23
N THR A 317 0.31 5.08 18.84
CA THR A 317 -0.93 4.70 19.54
C THR A 317 -1.23 5.64 20.70
N LEU A 318 -0.22 5.95 21.52
CA LEU A 318 -0.35 6.91 22.64
C LEU A 318 -0.74 8.30 22.13
N LEU A 319 -0.16 8.76 21.03
CA LEU A 319 -0.51 10.05 20.42
C LEU A 319 -1.97 10.08 19.96
N ILE A 320 -2.42 9.05 19.23
CA ILE A 320 -3.80 8.95 18.72
C ILE A 320 -4.79 8.90 19.89
N TYR A 321 -4.55 8.06 20.88
CA TYR A 321 -5.44 7.91 22.04
C TYR A 321 -5.37 9.11 22.98
N GLY A 322 -4.23 9.77 23.10
CA GLY A 322 -4.10 11.05 23.79
C GLY A 322 -4.99 12.13 23.17
N ALA A 323 -4.96 12.25 21.83
CA ALA A 323 -5.80 13.20 21.12
C ALA A 323 -7.30 12.86 21.20
N LEU A 324 -7.66 11.57 21.25
CA LEU A 324 -9.05 11.09 21.37
C LEU A 324 -9.53 10.99 22.82
N SER A 325 -8.66 11.19 23.81
CA SER A 325 -8.97 11.06 25.23
C SER A 325 -10.20 11.87 25.68
N PRO A 326 -10.39 13.16 25.31
CA PRO A 326 -11.57 13.92 25.72
C PRO A 326 -12.88 13.28 25.24
N LEU A 327 -12.86 12.68 24.05
CA LEU A 327 -14.02 11.99 23.48
C LEU A 327 -14.28 10.67 24.20
N SER A 328 -13.23 9.90 24.49
CA SER A 328 -13.32 8.63 25.22
C SER A 328 -13.86 8.84 26.64
N ILE A 329 -13.43 9.90 27.34
CA ILE A 329 -13.94 10.25 28.67
C ILE A 329 -15.45 10.50 28.63
N LYS A 330 -15.94 11.35 27.72
CA LYS A 330 -17.37 11.62 27.57
C LYS A 330 -18.18 10.35 27.24
N GLN A 331 -17.62 9.43 26.47
CA GLN A 331 -18.24 8.14 26.16
C GLN A 331 -18.39 7.29 27.42
N PHE A 332 -17.33 7.15 28.22
CA PHE A 332 -17.39 6.37 29.45
C PHE A 332 -18.35 6.98 30.47
N GLU A 333 -18.39 8.31 30.60
CA GLU A 333 -19.39 9.01 31.47
C GLU A 333 -20.81 8.74 30.99
N SER A 334 -21.07 8.78 29.68
CA SER A 334 -22.40 8.47 29.13
C SER A 334 -22.77 7.00 29.39
N MET A 335 -21.82 6.06 29.30
CA MET A 335 -22.04 4.66 29.64
C MET A 335 -22.38 4.49 31.14
N GLN A 336 -21.73 5.21 32.04
CA GLN A 336 -22.04 5.17 33.47
C GLN A 336 -23.46 5.71 33.74
N LYS A 337 -23.83 6.86 33.15
CA LYS A 337 -25.19 7.39 33.25
C LYS A 337 -26.24 6.42 32.73
N MET A 338 -25.96 5.71 31.62
CA MET A 338 -26.83 4.66 31.09
C MET A 338 -27.11 3.57 32.11
N GLN A 339 -26.10 3.20 32.93
CA GLN A 339 -26.23 2.18 33.97
C GLN A 339 -27.18 2.64 35.10
N LEU A 340 -27.11 3.91 35.50
CA LEU A 340 -27.95 4.46 36.56
C LEU A 340 -29.44 4.45 36.18
N ILE A 341 -29.78 4.63 34.91
CA ILE A 341 -31.18 4.60 34.42
C ILE A 341 -31.67 3.19 34.07
N GLN A 342 -30.81 2.17 34.10
CA GLN A 342 -31.19 0.79 33.71
C GLN A 342 -32.41 0.24 34.49
N PRO A 343 -32.58 0.48 35.80
CA PRO A 343 -33.80 0.04 36.53
C PRO A 343 -35.08 0.65 35.95
N GLU A 344 -35.05 1.94 35.56
CA GLU A 344 -36.21 2.61 34.97
C GLU A 344 -36.53 2.02 33.58
N LEU A 345 -35.48 1.78 32.77
CA LEU A 345 -35.65 1.15 31.45
C LEU A 345 -36.22 -0.25 31.55
N LYS A 346 -35.84 -1.05 32.57
CA LYS A 346 -36.41 -2.37 32.81
C LYS A 346 -37.91 -2.31 33.16
N LYS A 347 -38.30 -1.37 33.98
CA LYS A 347 -39.72 -1.16 34.33
C LYS A 347 -40.54 -0.87 33.05
N ILE A 348 -40.04 -0.04 32.13
CA ILE A 348 -40.69 0.24 30.87
C ILE A 348 -40.74 -1.00 29.99
N GLN A 349 -39.67 -1.75 29.87
CA GLN A 349 -39.62 -2.98 29.10
C GLN A 349 -40.63 -4.02 29.60
N GLN A 350 -40.78 -4.15 30.90
CA GLN A 350 -41.79 -5.04 31.51
C GLN A 350 -43.21 -4.54 31.27
N LYS A 351 -43.47 -3.21 31.50
CA LYS A 351 -44.79 -2.60 31.37
C LYS A 351 -45.34 -2.64 29.95
N TYR A 352 -44.46 -2.41 28.95
CA TYR A 352 -44.85 -2.32 27.54
C TYR A 352 -44.35 -3.52 26.71
N LYS A 353 -44.22 -4.71 27.32
CA LYS A 353 -43.71 -5.91 26.68
C LYS A 353 -44.48 -6.30 25.41
N ASN A 354 -45.80 -6.03 25.37
CA ASN A 354 -46.67 -6.37 24.25
C ASN A 354 -46.87 -5.20 23.27
N ASP A 355 -46.32 -4.02 23.52
CA ASP A 355 -46.39 -2.86 22.64
C ASP A 355 -44.97 -2.29 22.38
N PRO A 356 -44.26 -2.81 21.37
CA PRO A 356 -42.90 -2.38 21.06
C PRO A 356 -42.79 -0.90 20.71
N ARG A 357 -43.82 -0.31 20.10
CA ARG A 357 -43.81 1.11 19.70
C ARG A 357 -43.87 2.03 20.92
N LYS A 358 -44.81 1.76 21.86
CA LYS A 358 -44.88 2.49 23.13
C LYS A 358 -43.62 2.28 23.98
N MET A 359 -43.11 1.06 24.03
CA MET A 359 -41.89 0.75 24.75
C MET A 359 -40.74 1.62 24.25
N GLN A 360 -40.53 1.70 22.94
CA GLN A 360 -39.47 2.51 22.34
C GLN A 360 -39.68 4.01 22.60
N ALA A 361 -40.88 4.51 22.47
CA ALA A 361 -41.22 5.92 22.73
C ALA A 361 -40.92 6.32 24.18
N GLU A 362 -41.32 5.49 25.15
CA GLU A 362 -41.10 5.76 26.58
C GLU A 362 -39.61 5.62 26.95
N MET A 363 -38.87 4.67 26.35
CA MET A 363 -37.40 4.58 26.52
C MET A 363 -36.71 5.83 25.99
N MET A 364 -37.12 6.36 24.83
CA MET A 364 -36.56 7.60 24.27
C MET A 364 -36.84 8.82 25.15
N LYS A 365 -38.03 8.91 25.81
CA LYS A 365 -38.31 9.97 26.80
C LYS A 365 -37.35 9.92 27.97
N ILE A 366 -37.03 8.72 28.50
CA ILE A 366 -36.05 8.58 29.58
C ILE A 366 -34.66 9.00 29.12
N TYR A 367 -34.22 8.55 27.94
CA TYR A 367 -32.92 8.99 27.40
C TYR A 367 -32.87 10.52 27.25
N GLY A 368 -33.93 11.14 26.77
CA GLY A 368 -34.04 12.60 26.67
C GLY A 368 -34.02 13.31 28.03
N LYS A 369 -34.75 12.78 29.02
CA LYS A 369 -34.83 13.32 30.39
C LYS A 369 -33.42 13.38 31.03
N TYR A 370 -32.64 12.31 30.90
CA TYR A 370 -31.31 12.22 31.47
C TYR A 370 -30.19 12.69 30.53
N LYS A 371 -30.52 13.24 29.37
CA LYS A 371 -29.57 13.70 28.33
C LYS A 371 -28.52 12.61 27.97
N ILE A 372 -28.96 11.37 27.85
CA ILE A 372 -28.13 10.21 27.55
C ILE A 372 -28.30 9.83 26.07
N ASN A 373 -27.18 9.69 25.38
CA ASN A 373 -27.20 9.15 24.01
C ASN A 373 -27.06 7.61 24.08
N PRO A 374 -28.11 6.84 23.66
CA PRO A 374 -28.04 5.37 23.65
C PRO A 374 -26.95 4.81 22.73
N MET A 375 -26.53 5.58 21.73
CA MET A 375 -25.45 5.19 20.81
C MET A 375 -24.03 5.35 21.39
N ALA A 376 -23.88 5.99 22.56
CA ALA A 376 -22.57 6.23 23.17
C ALA A 376 -21.81 4.92 23.46
N GLY A 377 -22.50 3.83 23.74
CA GLY A 377 -21.90 2.52 24.00
C GLY A 377 -21.20 1.88 22.81
N CYS A 378 -21.67 2.12 21.57
CA CYS A 378 -21.08 1.57 20.35
C CYS A 378 -20.15 2.57 19.63
N LEU A 379 -20.09 3.83 20.05
CA LEU A 379 -19.29 4.88 19.43
C LEU A 379 -17.78 4.53 19.36
N PRO A 380 -17.14 3.86 20.38
CA PRO A 380 -15.76 3.41 20.28
C PRO A 380 -15.51 2.54 19.05
N MET A 381 -16.41 1.62 18.74
CA MET A 381 -16.29 0.72 17.60
C MET A 381 -16.34 1.49 16.27
N PHE A 382 -17.23 2.49 16.14
CA PHE A 382 -17.33 3.30 14.94
C PHE A 382 -16.09 4.19 14.70
N ILE A 383 -15.46 4.68 15.76
CA ILE A 383 -14.21 5.45 15.67
C ILE A 383 -13.03 4.53 15.36
N GLN A 384 -13.01 3.35 15.96
CA GLN A 384 -11.92 2.38 15.84
C GLN A 384 -11.78 1.82 14.43
N LEU A 385 -12.89 1.53 13.74
CA LEU A 385 -12.84 0.93 12.40
C LEU A 385 -12.10 1.79 11.37
N PRO A 386 -12.37 3.11 11.21
CA PRO A 386 -11.59 3.98 10.35
C PRO A 386 -10.10 4.03 10.71
N ILE A 387 -9.78 4.09 12.00
CA ILE A 387 -8.39 4.17 12.48
C ILE A 387 -7.64 2.88 12.11
N ILE A 388 -8.23 1.71 12.41
CA ILE A 388 -7.64 0.41 12.05
C ILE A 388 -7.45 0.32 10.53
N PHE A 389 -8.43 0.74 9.73
CA PHE A 389 -8.35 0.69 8.27
C PHE A 389 -7.20 1.55 7.74
N VAL A 390 -7.10 2.80 8.21
CA VAL A 390 -6.02 3.71 7.80
C VAL A 390 -4.66 3.19 8.22
N LEU A 391 -4.57 2.69 9.47
CA LEU A 391 -3.33 2.12 9.99
C LEU A 391 -2.95 0.81 9.31
N TYR A 392 -3.92 -0.06 9.02
CA TYR A 392 -3.69 -1.28 8.24
C TYR A 392 -3.09 -0.95 6.89
N ARG A 393 -3.65 0.05 6.17
CA ARG A 393 -3.07 0.52 4.91
C ARG A 393 -1.68 1.12 5.08
N ALA A 394 -1.42 1.83 6.18
CA ALA A 394 -0.12 2.41 6.46
C ALA A 394 0.95 1.33 6.74
N LEU A 395 0.57 0.22 7.38
CA LEU A 395 1.50 -0.82 7.84
C LEU A 395 1.57 -2.05 6.93
N LEU A 396 0.55 -2.31 6.08
CA LEU A 396 0.48 -3.51 5.24
C LEU A 396 1.70 -3.67 4.33
N ASP A 397 2.10 -2.58 3.69
CA ASP A 397 3.23 -2.52 2.77
C ASP A 397 4.36 -1.65 3.36
N PHE A 398 4.45 -1.56 4.69
CA PHE A 398 5.50 -0.76 5.33
C PHE A 398 6.84 -1.50 5.28
N PRO A 399 7.93 -0.86 4.83
CA PRO A 399 9.25 -1.47 4.79
C PRO A 399 9.88 -1.50 6.21
N PHE A 400 9.61 -2.55 6.96
CA PHE A 400 10.26 -2.79 8.27
C PHE A 400 11.72 -3.27 8.11
N ALA A 401 12.47 -2.72 7.14
CA ALA A 401 13.71 -3.28 6.63
C ALA A 401 14.84 -3.33 7.66
N GLU A 402 15.04 -2.23 8.42
CA GLU A 402 16.22 -2.10 9.28
C GLU A 402 16.05 -2.80 10.64
N ASN A 403 14.83 -2.83 11.19
CA ASN A 403 14.55 -3.47 12.47
C ASN A 403 13.10 -3.94 12.53
N PRO A 404 12.77 -5.09 11.88
CA PRO A 404 11.42 -5.61 11.84
C PRO A 404 10.96 -6.24 13.16
N SER A 405 11.85 -6.40 14.13
CA SER A 405 11.58 -7.13 15.37
C SER A 405 11.16 -6.22 16.51
N PHE A 406 10.34 -6.75 17.42
CA PHE A 406 9.96 -6.10 18.66
C PHE A 406 9.68 -7.14 19.75
N LEU A 407 10.44 -7.11 20.85
CA LEU A 407 10.38 -8.13 21.90
C LEU A 407 10.53 -9.53 21.31
N TRP A 408 9.49 -10.39 21.47
CA TRP A 408 9.45 -11.74 20.89
C TRP A 408 8.99 -11.78 19.43
N ILE A 409 8.44 -10.67 18.91
CA ILE A 409 7.93 -10.59 17.55
C ILE A 409 9.12 -10.46 16.60
N LYS A 410 9.36 -11.47 15.77
CA LYS A 410 10.49 -11.49 14.84
C LYS A 410 10.30 -10.53 13.66
N ASN A 411 9.05 -10.32 13.22
CA ASN A 411 8.75 -9.46 12.07
C ASN A 411 7.36 -8.83 12.20
N LEU A 412 7.32 -7.52 12.38
CA LEU A 412 6.08 -6.74 12.51
C LEU A 412 5.21 -6.74 11.24
N GLY A 413 5.78 -7.06 10.09
CA GLY A 413 5.04 -7.23 8.82
C GLY A 413 4.35 -8.58 8.65
N LYS A 414 4.60 -9.56 9.56
CA LYS A 414 4.01 -10.91 9.51
C LYS A 414 3.08 -11.13 10.69
N PRO A 415 2.12 -12.08 10.60
CA PRO A 415 1.30 -12.47 11.73
C PRO A 415 2.15 -13.07 12.88
N ASP A 416 1.72 -12.82 14.12
CA ASP A 416 2.33 -13.37 15.34
C ASP A 416 1.24 -13.95 16.24
N ILE A 417 1.26 -15.28 16.44
CA ILE A 417 0.24 -15.99 17.20
C ILE A 417 0.26 -15.64 18.69
N PRO A 418 1.43 -15.56 19.38
CA PRO A 418 1.47 -15.12 20.78
C PRO A 418 0.83 -13.76 21.01
N LEU A 419 1.11 -12.78 20.13
CA LEU A 419 0.50 -11.46 20.21
C LEU A 419 -1.01 -11.50 19.95
N LEU A 420 -1.47 -12.32 19.02
CA LEU A 420 -2.90 -12.52 18.73
C LEU A 420 -3.63 -13.05 19.96
N LEU A 421 -3.06 -14.04 20.64
CA LEU A 421 -3.63 -14.59 21.89
C LEU A 421 -3.62 -13.58 23.03
N ALA A 422 -2.54 -12.79 23.17
CA ALA A 422 -2.46 -11.71 24.13
C ALA A 422 -3.52 -10.63 23.88
N LEU A 423 -3.72 -10.24 22.61
CA LEU A 423 -4.77 -9.32 22.20
C LEU A 423 -6.16 -9.86 22.56
N ALA A 424 -6.45 -11.13 22.25
CA ALA A 424 -7.72 -11.76 22.58
C ALA A 424 -7.97 -11.78 24.11
N GLY A 425 -6.95 -12.07 24.91
CA GLY A 425 -6.99 -12.01 26.37
C GLY A 425 -7.27 -10.59 26.88
N CYS A 426 -6.61 -9.58 26.30
CA CYS A 426 -6.86 -8.17 26.59
C CYS A 426 -8.29 -7.75 26.24
N MET A 427 -8.81 -8.14 25.09
CA MET A 427 -10.19 -7.84 24.68
C MET A 427 -11.21 -8.51 25.62
N PHE A 428 -10.95 -9.75 26.04
CA PHE A 428 -11.78 -10.43 27.02
C PHE A 428 -11.76 -9.71 28.39
N LEU A 429 -10.57 -9.26 28.82
CA LEU A 429 -10.44 -8.47 30.06
C LEU A 429 -11.19 -7.13 29.95
N GLN A 430 -11.03 -6.40 28.84
CA GLN A 430 -11.76 -5.17 28.58
C GLN A 430 -13.28 -5.38 28.67
N GLN A 431 -13.76 -6.46 28.06
CA GLN A 431 -15.18 -6.83 28.11
C GLN A 431 -15.64 -7.12 29.55
N ARG A 432 -14.85 -7.84 30.35
CA ARG A 432 -15.12 -8.08 31.77
C ARG A 432 -15.19 -6.79 32.59
N VAL A 433 -14.26 -5.86 32.35
CA VAL A 433 -14.26 -4.54 33.00
C VAL A 433 -15.51 -3.76 32.60
N SER A 434 -15.88 -3.76 31.33
CA SER A 434 -17.10 -3.10 30.82
C SER A 434 -18.37 -3.71 31.39
N GLN A 435 -18.45 -5.03 31.53
CA GLN A 435 -19.61 -5.74 32.10
C GLN A 435 -19.74 -5.51 33.62
N ARG A 436 -18.61 -5.48 34.38
CA ARG A 436 -18.66 -5.14 35.80
C ARG A 436 -19.19 -3.72 36.06
N ALA A 437 -18.89 -2.82 35.10
CA ALA A 437 -19.48 -1.51 35.09
C ALA A 437 -20.99 -1.52 34.73
N GLN A 438 -21.54 -2.59 34.12
CA GLN A 438 -22.95 -2.74 33.69
C GLN A 438 -23.77 -3.67 34.59
N ARG A 439 -23.64 -3.60 35.94
CA ARG A 439 -24.32 -4.49 36.90
C ARG A 439 -25.86 -4.53 36.69
N GLY A 440 -26.33 -5.44 35.84
CA GLY A 440 -27.75 -5.76 35.65
C GLY A 440 -27.93 -7.17 35.11
N LYS A 441 -28.59 -8.05 35.91
CA LYS A 441 -28.63 -9.52 35.73
C LYS A 441 -29.38 -10.08 34.49
N ASP A 442 -30.06 -9.28 33.67
CA ASP A 442 -31.09 -9.84 32.76
C ASP A 442 -31.00 -9.48 31.27
N GLN A 443 -29.83 -9.19 30.75
CA GLN A 443 -29.64 -9.14 29.29
C GLN A 443 -28.95 -10.41 28.78
N GLU A 444 -29.56 -11.56 29.05
CA GLU A 444 -28.91 -12.89 28.80
C GLU A 444 -28.62 -13.21 27.33
N GLY A 445 -29.42 -12.73 26.40
CA GLY A 445 -29.27 -13.12 24.99
C GLY A 445 -28.14 -12.39 24.25
N ILE A 446 -28.18 -11.05 24.20
CA ILE A 446 -27.20 -10.23 23.43
C ILE A 446 -25.84 -10.23 24.12
N THR A 447 -25.83 -10.21 25.45
CA THR A 447 -24.58 -10.22 26.24
C THR A 447 -23.81 -11.52 26.05
N LYS A 448 -24.48 -12.67 25.93
CA LYS A 448 -23.84 -13.97 25.63
C LYS A 448 -23.20 -13.97 24.25
N ILE A 449 -23.90 -13.47 23.23
CA ILE A 449 -23.32 -13.39 21.88
C ILE A 449 -22.10 -12.46 21.85
N MET A 450 -22.18 -11.31 22.52
CA MET A 450 -21.04 -10.40 22.60
C MET A 450 -19.83 -10.97 23.35
N GLN A 451 -20.01 -11.96 24.22
CA GLN A 451 -18.89 -12.63 24.89
C GLN A 451 -18.02 -13.45 23.93
N PHE A 452 -18.58 -13.94 22.83
CA PHE A 452 -17.86 -14.70 21.83
C PHE A 452 -17.25 -13.82 20.72
N PHE A 453 -17.54 -12.51 20.71
CA PHE A 453 -17.01 -11.58 19.72
C PHE A 453 -15.46 -11.56 19.65
N PRO A 454 -14.68 -11.56 20.75
CA PRO A 454 -13.24 -11.68 20.68
C PRO A 454 -12.75 -12.96 19.99
N LEU A 455 -13.44 -14.08 20.18
CA LEU A 455 -13.11 -15.34 19.52
C LEU A 455 -13.36 -15.28 18.00
N PHE A 456 -14.45 -14.64 17.58
CA PHE A 456 -14.73 -14.39 16.17
C PHE A 456 -13.66 -13.49 15.53
N LEU A 457 -13.21 -12.46 16.25
CA LEU A 457 -12.14 -11.59 15.78
C LEU A 457 -10.80 -12.32 15.61
N ILE A 458 -10.46 -13.31 16.44
CA ILE A 458 -9.24 -14.10 16.28
C ILE A 458 -9.16 -14.71 14.88
N VAL A 459 -10.28 -15.23 14.37
CA VAL A 459 -10.33 -15.85 13.04
C VAL A 459 -10.06 -14.83 11.94
N ILE A 460 -10.61 -13.62 12.08
CA ILE A 460 -10.40 -12.52 11.10
C ILE A 460 -8.98 -11.99 11.19
N LEU A 461 -8.45 -11.85 12.40
CA LEU A 461 -7.15 -11.24 12.66
C LEU A 461 -5.96 -12.18 12.43
N TRP A 462 -6.22 -13.49 12.17
CA TRP A 462 -5.18 -14.50 11.99
C TRP A 462 -4.13 -14.13 10.94
N SER A 463 -4.55 -13.45 9.87
CA SER A 463 -3.69 -13.08 8.74
C SER A 463 -3.14 -11.64 8.82
N LEU A 464 -3.48 -10.87 9.85
CA LEU A 464 -3.03 -9.49 9.97
C LEU A 464 -1.55 -9.40 10.38
N PRO A 465 -0.82 -8.39 9.86
CA PRO A 465 0.53 -8.09 10.34
C PRO A 465 0.56 -7.78 11.83
N SER A 466 1.57 -8.29 12.54
CA SER A 466 1.70 -8.08 13.99
C SER A 466 1.87 -6.61 14.38
N GLY A 467 2.35 -5.74 13.50
CA GLY A 467 2.35 -4.29 13.74
C GLY A 467 0.95 -3.71 13.95
N VAL A 468 -0.05 -4.19 13.20
CA VAL A 468 -1.46 -3.79 13.39
C VAL A 468 -2.03 -4.38 14.68
N MET A 469 -1.69 -5.65 14.97
CA MET A 469 -2.08 -6.30 16.24
C MET A 469 -1.49 -5.57 17.44
N LEU A 470 -0.23 -5.12 17.36
CA LEU A 470 0.46 -4.39 18.42
C LEU A 470 -0.22 -3.05 18.69
N TYR A 471 -0.59 -2.32 17.65
CA TYR A 471 -1.41 -1.12 17.79
C TYR A 471 -2.71 -1.43 18.53
N TRP A 472 -3.45 -2.47 18.09
CA TRP A 472 -4.73 -2.81 18.68
C TRP A 472 -4.58 -3.29 20.13
N PHE A 473 -3.58 -4.09 20.42
CA PHE A 473 -3.24 -4.51 21.79
C PHE A 473 -2.97 -3.31 22.70
N THR A 474 -2.09 -2.39 22.25
CA THR A 474 -1.73 -1.18 23.01
C THR A 474 -2.97 -0.29 23.23
N SER A 475 -3.78 -0.11 22.19
CA SER A 475 -5.01 0.69 22.28
C SER A 475 -6.03 0.09 23.25
N THR A 476 -6.15 -1.24 23.28
CA THR A 476 -7.03 -1.96 24.21
C THR A 476 -6.56 -1.78 25.66
N LEU A 477 -5.24 -1.88 25.90
CA LEU A 477 -4.66 -1.61 27.23
C LEU A 477 -4.94 -0.18 27.71
N ILE A 478 -4.72 0.82 26.85
CA ILE A 478 -5.00 2.21 27.15
C ILE A 478 -6.49 2.39 27.51
N SER A 479 -7.39 1.79 26.72
CA SER A 479 -8.83 1.84 26.95
C SER A 479 -9.22 1.21 28.31
N ILE A 480 -8.62 0.07 28.68
CA ILE A 480 -8.84 -0.56 30.00
C ILE A 480 -8.42 0.40 31.12
N VAL A 481 -7.23 0.99 31.02
CA VAL A 481 -6.71 1.93 32.03
C VAL A 481 -7.63 3.15 32.13
N GLN A 482 -8.00 3.77 31.02
CA GLN A 482 -8.94 4.90 31.00
C GLN A 482 -10.27 4.54 31.67
N GLN A 483 -10.85 3.38 31.32
CA GLN A 483 -12.09 2.92 31.91
C GLN A 483 -12.00 2.71 33.44
N LEU A 484 -10.92 2.10 33.92
CA LEU A 484 -10.70 1.89 35.36
C LEU A 484 -10.55 3.20 36.11
N ILE A 485 -9.87 4.20 35.54
CA ILE A 485 -9.70 5.52 36.16
C ILE A 485 -11.06 6.24 36.23
N ILE A 486 -11.83 6.21 35.16
CA ILE A 486 -13.12 6.92 35.10
C ILE A 486 -14.17 6.24 35.96
N THR A 487 -14.18 4.89 36.01
CA THR A 487 -15.13 4.15 36.88
C THR A 487 -14.93 4.39 38.36
N ARG A 488 -13.73 4.80 38.79
CA ARG A 488 -13.46 5.21 40.18
C ARG A 488 -14.02 6.59 40.50
N LYS A 489 -14.25 7.45 39.53
CA LYS A 489 -14.91 8.75 39.75
C LYS A 489 -16.41 8.52 39.80
N THR A 490 -17.03 8.79 40.96
CA THR A 490 -18.48 8.70 41.14
C THR A 490 -19.16 9.72 40.23
N VAL A 491 -19.95 9.26 39.27
CA VAL A 491 -20.78 10.14 38.45
C VAL A 491 -22.08 10.37 39.19
N THR A 492 -22.31 11.58 39.63
CA THR A 492 -23.60 12.07 40.15
C THR A 492 -24.47 12.50 38.97
N ILE A 493 -25.75 12.06 38.94
CA ILE A 493 -26.77 12.47 37.97
C ILE A 493 -27.38 13.79 38.41
#